data_e560b2756665148aed01a1228fa02d90
#
_entry.id   e560b2756665148aed01a1228fa02d90
#
_cell.length_a   1.000
_cell.length_b   1.000
_cell.length_c   1.000
_cell.angle_alpha   90.00
_cell.angle_beta   90.00
_cell.angle_gamma   90.00
#
_symmetry.space_group_name_H-M   'P 1'
#
loop_
_entity.id
_entity.type
_entity.pdbx_description
1 polymer ?
#
loop_
_entity_poly.entity_id
_entity_poly.type
_entity_poly.pdbx_seq_one_letter_code
_entity_poly.pdbx_strand_id
1 'polypeptide(L)'
;MKKIEFTKGEQTRERILLAATEEFATHGIAGGRIDRIATAAPANKALIYSYFGNKEQLFRAVLERHLADIYSTIQFSADDLPGYAAALFDFAMDHPHVMRLVMWNGLAQQGDWPLDEGSSLAAQVAKIRRAQAEGRVANRYPADFLLTLIVTIASAWTAANPFGTSISPDAMTQRTLLRTAISTAVSQLSEAN
;
A
#
# COMPACT_ATOMS: atom_id res chain seq x y z
N MET A 1 15.52 21.73 -13.94
CA MET A 1 15.39 20.62 -12.97
C MET A 1 16.75 20.31 -12.38
N LYS A 2 16.99 20.56 -11.07
CA LYS A 2 18.23 20.19 -10.40
C LYS A 2 18.25 18.65 -10.27
N LYS A 3 19.22 17.99 -10.89
CA LYS A 3 19.47 16.55 -10.73
C LYS A 3 19.90 16.36 -9.28
N ILE A 4 19.09 15.67 -8.48
CA ILE A 4 19.46 15.28 -7.11
C ILE A 4 20.52 14.20 -7.28
N GLU A 5 21.80 14.55 -7.06
CA GLU A 5 22.88 13.57 -7.03
C GLU A 5 22.87 12.90 -5.65
N PHE A 6 22.47 11.63 -5.63
CA PHE A 6 22.56 10.79 -4.45
C PHE A 6 24.02 10.53 -4.08
N THR A 7 24.36 10.63 -2.82
CA THR A 7 25.67 10.20 -2.31
C THR A 7 25.87 8.71 -2.55
N LYS A 8 27.12 8.23 -2.56
CA LYS A 8 27.43 6.79 -2.71
C LYS A 8 26.72 5.94 -1.63
N GLY A 9 26.57 6.47 -0.43
CA GLY A 9 25.85 5.81 0.67
C GLY A 9 24.36 5.68 0.39
N GLU A 10 23.70 6.76 -0.06
CA GLU A 10 22.27 6.77 -0.43
C GLU A 10 21.99 5.81 -1.59
N GLN A 11 22.85 5.79 -2.61
CA GLN A 11 22.75 4.83 -3.72
C GLN A 11 22.83 3.38 -3.24
N THR A 12 23.70 3.11 -2.27
CA THR A 12 23.86 1.77 -1.70
C THR A 12 22.65 1.38 -0.87
N ARG A 13 22.14 2.30 -0.02
CA ARG A 13 20.92 2.11 0.75
C ARG A 13 19.73 1.80 -0.14
N GLU A 14 19.61 2.53 -1.25
CA GLU A 14 18.56 2.37 -2.24
C GLU A 14 18.61 0.98 -2.91
N ARG A 15 19.80 0.52 -3.34
CA ARG A 15 19.96 -0.82 -3.92
C ARG A 15 19.59 -1.93 -2.95
N ILE A 16 19.92 -1.76 -1.66
CA ILE A 16 19.54 -2.72 -0.62
C ILE A 16 18.01 -2.76 -0.46
N LEU A 17 17.34 -1.60 -0.45
CA LEU A 17 15.87 -1.53 -0.36
C LEU A 17 15.19 -2.19 -1.56
N LEU A 18 15.67 -1.96 -2.79
CA LEU A 18 15.14 -2.61 -3.99
C LEU A 18 15.29 -4.14 -3.94
N ALA A 19 16.49 -4.62 -3.61
CA ALA A 19 16.75 -6.07 -3.47
C ALA A 19 15.90 -6.70 -2.34
N ALA A 20 15.73 -5.98 -1.23
CA ALA A 20 14.90 -6.41 -0.11
C ALA A 20 13.40 -6.42 -0.47
N THR A 21 12.93 -5.48 -1.30
CA THR A 21 11.56 -5.48 -1.82
C THR A 21 11.24 -6.78 -2.54
N GLU A 22 12.06 -7.20 -3.49
CA GLU A 22 11.87 -8.44 -4.25
C GLU A 22 11.93 -9.69 -3.35
N GLU A 23 12.91 -9.74 -2.46
CA GLU A 23 13.08 -10.84 -1.54
C GLU A 23 11.88 -11.01 -0.61
N PHE A 24 11.43 -9.92 0.02
CA PHE A 24 10.32 -9.97 0.96
C PHE A 24 8.95 -10.11 0.28
N ALA A 25 8.76 -9.52 -0.90
CA ALA A 25 7.53 -9.73 -1.65
C ALA A 25 7.34 -11.19 -2.07
N THR A 26 8.45 -11.89 -2.33
CA THR A 26 8.43 -13.30 -2.75
C THR A 26 8.33 -14.27 -1.58
N HIS A 27 9.09 -14.02 -0.50
CA HIS A 27 9.31 -15.01 0.56
C HIS A 27 8.72 -14.60 1.92
N GLY A 28 8.16 -13.40 2.04
CA GLY A 28 7.73 -12.82 3.31
C GLY A 28 8.89 -12.51 4.26
N ILE A 29 8.56 -12.01 5.45
CA ILE A 29 9.58 -11.68 6.46
C ILE A 29 10.28 -12.96 6.96
N ALA A 30 9.51 -13.99 7.28
CA ALA A 30 10.06 -15.24 7.83
C ALA A 30 10.97 -15.97 6.84
N GLY A 31 10.57 -16.05 5.55
CA GLY A 31 11.33 -16.72 4.49
C GLY A 31 12.44 -15.87 3.87
N GLY A 32 12.42 -14.57 4.08
CA GLY A 32 13.42 -13.63 3.56
C GLY A 32 14.80 -13.86 4.17
N ARG A 33 15.84 -13.83 3.32
CA ARG A 33 17.24 -14.10 3.70
C ARG A 33 18.14 -12.92 3.36
N ILE A 34 18.83 -12.39 4.38
CA ILE A 34 19.80 -11.29 4.23
C ILE A 34 20.94 -11.66 3.26
N ASP A 35 21.30 -12.95 3.16
CA ASP A 35 22.31 -13.41 2.20
C ASP A 35 21.89 -13.16 0.75
N ARG A 36 20.64 -13.47 0.41
CA ARG A 36 20.12 -13.25 -0.94
C ARG A 36 20.05 -11.76 -1.26
N ILE A 37 19.59 -10.94 -0.29
CA ILE A 37 19.56 -9.49 -0.42
C ILE A 37 20.97 -8.93 -0.63
N ALA A 38 21.95 -9.38 0.14
CA ALA A 38 23.35 -8.96 0.03
C ALA A 38 23.95 -9.27 -1.35
N THR A 39 23.64 -10.45 -1.89
CA THR A 39 24.07 -10.85 -3.23
C THR A 39 23.40 -9.99 -4.31
N ALA A 40 22.10 -9.77 -4.23
CA ALA A 40 21.33 -9.00 -5.21
C ALA A 40 21.65 -7.48 -5.18
N ALA A 41 22.02 -6.94 -4.01
CA ALA A 41 22.35 -5.52 -3.82
C ALA A 41 23.83 -5.17 -3.99
N PRO A 42 24.73 -6.02 -4.45
CA PRO A 42 26.19 -6.03 -4.27
C PRO A 42 26.66 -5.32 -2.96
N ALA A 43 26.21 -5.85 -1.82
CA ALA A 43 26.52 -5.36 -0.49
C ALA A 43 26.94 -6.53 0.42
N ASN A 44 27.66 -6.25 1.51
CA ASN A 44 27.90 -7.26 2.52
C ASN A 44 26.85 -7.19 3.65
N LYS A 45 26.68 -8.28 4.41
CA LYS A 45 25.71 -8.34 5.51
C LYS A 45 25.93 -7.27 6.58
N ALA A 46 27.21 -7.00 6.93
CA ALA A 46 27.55 -6.02 7.94
C ALA A 46 27.06 -4.62 7.54
N LEU A 47 27.17 -4.29 6.25
CA LEU A 47 26.69 -3.03 5.70
C LEU A 47 25.16 -2.96 5.74
N ILE A 48 24.43 -4.05 5.42
CA ILE A 48 22.97 -4.10 5.53
C ILE A 48 22.55 -3.85 6.98
N TYR A 49 23.16 -4.55 7.93
CA TYR A 49 22.85 -4.34 9.35
C TYR A 49 23.23 -2.95 9.87
N SER A 50 24.30 -2.34 9.34
CA SER A 50 24.66 -0.96 9.73
C SER A 50 23.65 0.07 9.26
N TYR A 51 22.97 -0.14 8.12
CA TYR A 51 21.93 0.76 7.62
C TYR A 51 20.56 0.54 8.26
N PHE A 52 20.22 -0.72 8.56
CA PHE A 52 18.84 -1.08 8.90
C PHE A 52 18.68 -1.79 10.25
N GLY A 53 19.79 -2.13 10.94
CA GLY A 53 19.75 -2.77 12.23
C GLY A 53 19.50 -4.28 12.17
N ASN A 54 18.29 -4.70 11.83
CA ASN A 54 17.90 -6.10 11.72
C ASN A 54 16.98 -6.34 10.52
N LYS A 55 16.59 -7.60 10.30
CA LYS A 55 15.74 -8.01 9.17
C LYS A 55 14.35 -7.38 9.25
N GLU A 56 13.78 -7.30 10.44
CA GLU A 56 12.47 -6.73 10.70
C GLU A 56 12.46 -5.23 10.42
N GLN A 57 13.49 -4.51 10.84
CA GLN A 57 13.67 -3.09 10.55
C GLN A 57 13.91 -2.82 9.05
N LEU A 58 14.64 -3.71 8.36
CA LEU A 58 14.79 -3.64 6.91
C LEU A 58 13.44 -3.83 6.21
N PHE A 59 12.63 -4.82 6.62
CA PHE A 59 11.29 -5.01 6.08
C PHE A 59 10.41 -3.80 6.31
N ARG A 60 10.44 -3.24 7.52
CA ARG A 60 9.71 -2.01 7.85
C ARG A 60 10.12 -0.85 6.94
N ALA A 61 11.42 -0.63 6.74
CA ALA A 61 11.92 0.42 5.85
C ALA A 61 11.49 0.23 4.39
N VAL A 62 11.41 -1.03 3.91
CA VAL A 62 10.85 -1.37 2.59
C VAL A 62 9.38 -0.99 2.52
N LEU A 63 8.60 -1.37 3.51
CA LEU A 63 7.16 -1.08 3.54
C LEU A 63 6.89 0.42 3.64
N GLU A 64 7.58 1.13 4.55
CA GLU A 64 7.48 2.60 4.71
C GLU A 64 7.74 3.34 3.38
N ARG A 65 8.77 2.93 2.65
CA ARG A 65 9.08 3.51 1.35
C ARG A 65 7.92 3.37 0.37
N HIS A 66 7.40 2.13 0.20
CA HIS A 66 6.31 1.89 -0.74
C HIS A 66 5.00 2.57 -0.31
N LEU A 67 4.73 2.65 0.99
CA LEU A 67 3.59 3.40 1.51
C LEU A 67 3.72 4.89 1.24
N ALA A 68 4.92 5.48 1.42
CA ALA A 68 5.17 6.88 1.08
C ALA A 68 4.89 7.16 -0.41
N ASP A 69 5.29 6.24 -1.31
CA ASP A 69 4.98 6.34 -2.74
C ASP A 69 3.47 6.30 -3.01
N ILE A 70 2.72 5.42 -2.32
CA ILE A 70 1.24 5.36 -2.41
C ILE A 70 0.63 6.71 -2.01
N TYR A 71 0.99 7.24 -0.84
CA TYR A 71 0.39 8.47 -0.30
C TYR A 71 0.79 9.72 -1.07
N SER A 72 1.97 9.73 -1.71
CA SER A 72 2.37 10.83 -2.58
C SER A 72 1.65 10.80 -3.93
N THR A 73 1.29 9.61 -4.41
CA THR A 73 0.66 9.40 -5.73
C THR A 73 -0.86 9.47 -5.63
N ILE A 74 -1.44 8.86 -4.58
CA ILE A 74 -2.89 8.76 -4.40
C ILE A 74 -3.33 9.75 -3.32
N GLN A 75 -3.90 10.87 -3.75
CA GLN A 75 -4.42 11.89 -2.84
C GLN A 75 -5.78 11.45 -2.27
N PHE A 76 -5.86 11.36 -0.95
CA PHE A 76 -7.13 11.10 -0.27
C PHE A 76 -7.99 12.37 -0.22
N SER A 77 -9.20 12.28 -0.77
CA SER A 77 -10.25 13.29 -0.61
C SER A 77 -11.54 12.64 -0.13
N ALA A 78 -12.12 13.16 0.95
CA ALA A 78 -13.44 12.74 1.40
C ALA A 78 -14.56 13.23 0.45
N ASP A 79 -14.27 14.19 -0.42
CA ASP A 79 -15.20 14.71 -1.42
C ASP A 79 -15.20 13.87 -2.71
N ASP A 80 -14.23 12.98 -2.89
CA ASP A 80 -14.15 12.08 -4.03
C ASP A 80 -13.67 10.67 -3.59
N LEU A 81 -14.48 10.02 -2.77
CA LEU A 81 -14.24 8.63 -2.35
C LEU A 81 -14.28 7.64 -3.52
N PRO A 82 -15.17 7.80 -4.53
CA PRO A 82 -15.15 6.94 -5.72
C PRO A 82 -13.85 7.05 -6.53
N GLY A 83 -13.35 8.26 -6.75
CA GLY A 83 -12.06 8.49 -7.42
C GLY A 83 -10.88 7.95 -6.63
N TYR A 84 -10.88 8.12 -5.31
CA TYR A 84 -9.88 7.53 -4.41
C TYR A 84 -9.84 5.99 -4.51
N ALA A 85 -11.02 5.33 -4.49
CA ALA A 85 -11.12 3.88 -4.64
C ALA A 85 -10.58 3.40 -5.99
N ALA A 86 -10.93 4.10 -7.07
CA ALA A 86 -10.45 3.80 -8.41
C ALA A 86 -8.91 3.96 -8.52
N ALA A 87 -8.35 4.99 -7.92
CA ALA A 87 -6.89 5.22 -7.90
C ALA A 87 -6.17 4.14 -7.07
N LEU A 88 -6.72 3.73 -5.92
CA LEU A 88 -6.20 2.61 -5.13
C LEU A 88 -6.23 1.30 -5.92
N PHE A 89 -7.32 1.01 -6.64
CA PHE A 89 -7.42 -0.17 -7.50
C PHE A 89 -6.35 -0.15 -8.58
N ASP A 90 -6.21 0.96 -9.31
CA ASP A 90 -5.21 1.09 -10.36
C ASP A 90 -3.79 0.86 -9.80
N PHE A 91 -3.47 1.48 -8.66
CA PHE A 91 -2.19 1.28 -7.99
C PHE A 91 -1.97 -0.20 -7.60
N ALA A 92 -2.98 -0.82 -7.00
CA ALA A 92 -2.89 -2.21 -6.54
C ALA A 92 -2.65 -3.19 -7.70
N MET A 93 -3.26 -2.94 -8.86
CA MET A 93 -3.06 -3.72 -10.08
C MET A 93 -1.67 -3.51 -10.70
N ASP A 94 -1.14 -2.29 -10.64
CA ASP A 94 0.18 -1.95 -11.20
C ASP A 94 1.34 -2.36 -10.28
N HIS A 95 1.08 -2.56 -8.97
CA HIS A 95 2.12 -2.83 -7.96
C HIS A 95 1.82 -4.10 -7.13
N PRO A 96 1.67 -5.28 -7.78
CA PRO A 96 1.30 -6.51 -7.07
C PRO A 96 2.33 -6.95 -6.01
N HIS A 97 3.60 -6.58 -6.16
CA HIS A 97 4.64 -6.82 -5.17
C HIS A 97 4.41 -6.02 -3.88
N VAL A 98 3.94 -4.77 -3.99
CA VAL A 98 3.59 -3.94 -2.83
C VAL A 98 2.41 -4.53 -2.08
N MET A 99 1.39 -5.01 -2.81
CA MET A 99 0.23 -5.67 -2.20
C MET A 99 0.62 -6.94 -1.44
N ARG A 100 1.62 -7.70 -1.94
CA ARG A 100 2.18 -8.84 -1.19
C ARG A 100 2.91 -8.41 0.08
N LEU A 101 3.68 -7.32 0.05
CA LEU A 101 4.35 -6.78 1.25
C LEU A 101 3.33 -6.36 2.31
N VAL A 102 2.26 -5.67 1.91
CA VAL A 102 1.14 -5.29 2.80
C VAL A 102 0.52 -6.52 3.45
N MET A 103 0.23 -7.56 2.67
CA MET A 103 -0.32 -8.81 3.17
C MET A 103 0.64 -9.51 4.16
N TRP A 104 1.93 -9.60 3.83
CA TRP A 104 2.94 -10.18 4.71
C TRP A 104 3.06 -9.42 6.03
N ASN A 105 2.95 -8.08 6.02
CA ASN A 105 2.93 -7.29 7.25
C ASN A 105 1.73 -7.65 8.14
N GLY A 106 0.54 -7.77 7.55
CA GLY A 106 -0.66 -8.17 8.27
C GLY A 106 -0.56 -9.58 8.88
N LEU A 107 -0.03 -10.55 8.13
CA LEU A 107 0.13 -11.93 8.60
C LEU A 107 1.22 -12.06 9.68
N ALA A 108 2.26 -11.26 9.64
CA ALA A 108 3.35 -11.30 10.60
C ALA A 108 2.98 -10.71 11.96
N GLN A 109 1.84 -10.03 12.10
CA GLN A 109 1.38 -9.33 13.32
C GLN A 109 2.47 -8.41 13.91
N GLN A 110 3.33 -7.86 13.07
CA GLN A 110 4.47 -7.06 13.49
C GLN A 110 4.09 -5.59 13.62
N GLY A 111 3.58 -5.24 14.82
CA GLY A 111 3.47 -3.86 15.25
C GLY A 111 2.43 -3.02 14.52
N ASP A 112 2.44 -1.74 14.81
CA ASP A 112 1.57 -0.76 14.19
C ASP A 112 1.88 -0.60 12.70
N TRP A 113 0.85 -0.31 11.94
CA TRP A 113 0.99 0.04 10.52
C TRP A 113 1.98 1.22 10.39
N PRO A 114 3.06 1.07 9.60
CA PRO A 114 4.11 2.08 9.54
C PRO A 114 3.63 3.31 8.77
N LEU A 115 3.02 4.26 9.44
CA LEU A 115 2.53 5.50 8.86
C LEU A 115 2.97 6.71 9.64
N ASP A 116 3.31 7.75 8.90
CA ASP A 116 3.43 9.11 9.38
C ASP A 116 2.06 9.62 9.91
N GLU A 117 2.05 10.33 11.03
CA GLU A 117 0.82 10.77 11.71
C GLU A 117 -0.13 11.57 10.80
N GLY A 118 0.40 12.32 9.83
CA GLY A 118 -0.40 13.14 8.91
C GLY A 118 -1.08 12.37 7.77
N SER A 119 -0.52 11.23 7.36
CA SER A 119 -1.02 10.34 6.29
C SER A 119 -1.76 9.13 6.85
N SER A 120 -1.90 9.06 8.18
CA SER A 120 -2.43 7.88 8.86
C SER A 120 -3.87 7.57 8.45
N LEU A 121 -4.22 6.28 8.49
CA LEU A 121 -5.61 5.84 8.31
C LEU A 121 -6.54 6.57 9.27
N ALA A 122 -6.08 6.90 10.48
CA ALA A 122 -6.81 7.70 11.46
C ALA A 122 -7.14 9.11 10.94
N ALA A 123 -6.20 9.76 10.24
CA ALA A 123 -6.43 11.07 9.64
C ALA A 123 -7.46 10.98 8.49
N GLN A 124 -7.42 9.92 7.67
CA GLN A 124 -8.41 9.70 6.62
C GLN A 124 -9.81 9.43 7.20
N VAL A 125 -9.91 8.61 8.24
CA VAL A 125 -11.17 8.39 8.99
C VAL A 125 -11.71 9.70 9.56
N ALA A 126 -10.85 10.55 10.13
CA ALA A 126 -11.27 11.85 10.66
C ALA A 126 -11.83 12.77 9.57
N LYS A 127 -11.23 12.77 8.36
CA LYS A 127 -11.73 13.53 7.21
C LYS A 127 -13.10 13.00 6.75
N ILE A 128 -13.32 11.69 6.67
CA ILE A 128 -14.63 11.10 6.34
C ILE A 128 -15.66 11.50 7.41
N ARG A 129 -15.34 11.35 8.69
CA ARG A 129 -16.25 11.72 9.80
C ARG A 129 -16.67 13.17 9.74
N ARG A 130 -15.72 14.06 9.41
CA ARG A 130 -16.03 15.49 9.21
C ARG A 130 -16.96 15.69 8.02
N ALA A 131 -16.71 15.06 6.87
CA ALA A 131 -17.55 15.15 5.69
C ALA A 131 -18.98 14.60 5.94
N GLN A 132 -19.10 13.55 6.77
CA GLN A 132 -20.40 13.03 7.24
C GLN A 132 -21.14 14.04 8.10
N ALA A 133 -20.46 14.68 9.05
CA ALA A 133 -21.06 15.72 9.90
C ALA A 133 -21.52 16.96 9.10
N GLU A 134 -20.85 17.25 7.99
CA GLU A 134 -21.19 18.34 7.06
C GLU A 134 -22.23 17.93 5.99
N GLY A 135 -22.71 16.68 6.00
CA GLY A 135 -23.71 16.17 5.05
C GLY A 135 -23.19 15.91 3.63
N ARG A 136 -21.86 15.92 3.41
CA ARG A 136 -21.23 15.68 2.11
C ARG A 136 -21.01 14.20 1.80
N VAL A 137 -20.94 13.39 2.85
CA VAL A 137 -20.83 11.92 2.78
C VAL A 137 -21.96 11.33 3.60
N ALA A 138 -22.57 10.26 3.11
CA ALA A 138 -23.62 9.55 3.84
C ALA A 138 -23.12 9.06 5.22
N ASN A 139 -23.96 9.18 6.23
CA ASN A 139 -23.67 8.73 7.60
C ASN A 139 -24.25 7.35 7.94
N ARG A 140 -24.71 6.59 6.91
CA ARG A 140 -25.29 5.25 7.11
C ARG A 140 -24.28 4.20 7.58
N TYR A 141 -22.99 4.47 7.38
CA TYR A 141 -21.88 3.64 7.87
C TYR A 141 -20.91 4.47 8.71
N PRO A 142 -20.35 3.92 9.81
CA PRO A 142 -19.24 4.55 10.51
C PRO A 142 -18.07 4.86 9.57
N ALA A 143 -17.35 5.96 9.79
CA ALA A 143 -16.29 6.42 8.88
C ALA A 143 -15.13 5.41 8.72
N ASP A 144 -14.76 4.73 9.79
CA ASP A 144 -13.74 3.66 9.81
C ASP A 144 -14.20 2.43 9.04
N PHE A 145 -15.46 2.03 9.20
CA PHE A 145 -16.06 0.95 8.42
C PHE A 145 -16.11 1.29 6.92
N LEU A 146 -16.54 2.50 6.57
CA LEU A 146 -16.60 2.96 5.18
C LEU A 146 -15.21 2.95 4.52
N LEU A 147 -14.18 3.49 5.21
CA LEU A 147 -12.81 3.46 4.70
C LEU A 147 -12.31 2.02 4.51
N THR A 148 -12.60 1.13 5.47
CA THR A 148 -12.23 -0.29 5.39
C THR A 148 -12.86 -0.96 4.18
N LEU A 149 -14.15 -0.72 3.91
CA LEU A 149 -14.83 -1.25 2.72
C LEU A 149 -14.19 -0.73 1.43
N ILE A 150 -13.89 0.56 1.34
CA ILE A 150 -13.26 1.18 0.17
C ILE A 150 -11.92 0.50 -0.14
N VAL A 151 -11.03 0.38 0.86
CA VAL A 151 -9.72 -0.26 0.69
C VAL A 151 -9.87 -1.74 0.33
N THR A 152 -10.81 -2.45 0.96
CA THR A 152 -11.07 -3.87 0.69
C THR A 152 -11.57 -4.09 -0.74
N ILE A 153 -12.54 -3.30 -1.20
CA ILE A 153 -13.07 -3.40 -2.57
C ILE A 153 -11.98 -3.05 -3.59
N ALA A 154 -11.21 -1.99 -3.36
CA ALA A 154 -10.14 -1.58 -4.25
C ALA A 154 -9.01 -2.61 -4.37
N SER A 155 -8.75 -3.41 -3.33
CA SER A 155 -7.71 -4.45 -3.31
C SER A 155 -8.22 -5.87 -3.61
N ALA A 156 -9.51 -6.05 -3.93
CA ALA A 156 -10.16 -7.35 -4.04
C ALA A 156 -9.58 -8.26 -5.13
N TRP A 157 -8.93 -7.70 -6.17
CA TRP A 157 -8.31 -8.46 -7.26
C TRP A 157 -6.78 -8.55 -7.14
N THR A 158 -6.26 -8.49 -5.94
CA THR A 158 -4.83 -8.61 -5.64
C THR A 158 -4.54 -9.87 -4.82
N ALA A 159 -3.26 -10.14 -4.57
CA ALA A 159 -2.86 -11.24 -3.68
C ALA A 159 -3.44 -11.16 -2.26
N ALA A 160 -3.92 -10.00 -1.85
CA ALA A 160 -4.58 -9.81 -0.54
C ALA A 160 -5.98 -10.48 -0.47
N ASN A 161 -6.60 -10.78 -1.62
CA ASN A 161 -7.91 -11.43 -1.66
C ASN A 161 -7.97 -12.52 -2.74
N PRO A 162 -7.92 -13.80 -2.35
CA PRO A 162 -7.92 -14.90 -3.31
C PRO A 162 -9.25 -15.04 -4.08
N PHE A 163 -10.36 -14.52 -3.57
CA PHE A 163 -11.65 -14.65 -4.22
C PHE A 163 -11.74 -13.85 -5.52
N GLY A 164 -11.30 -12.59 -5.50
CA GLY A 164 -11.35 -11.73 -6.69
C GLY A 164 -10.58 -12.34 -7.86
N THR A 165 -9.35 -12.79 -7.63
CA THR A 165 -8.50 -13.41 -8.65
C THR A 165 -9.00 -14.79 -9.09
N SER A 166 -9.64 -15.56 -8.20
CA SER A 166 -10.18 -16.89 -8.54
C SER A 166 -11.48 -16.82 -9.34
N ILE A 167 -12.34 -15.83 -9.04
CA ILE A 167 -13.62 -15.64 -9.73
C ILE A 167 -13.42 -14.93 -11.08
N SER A 168 -12.49 -13.98 -11.12
CA SER A 168 -12.17 -13.20 -12.33
C SER A 168 -10.67 -13.28 -12.64
N PRO A 169 -10.20 -14.41 -13.20
CA PRO A 169 -8.78 -14.61 -13.50
C PRO A 169 -8.26 -13.60 -14.54
N ASP A 170 -9.14 -13.07 -15.38
CA ASP A 170 -8.83 -12.09 -16.42
C ASP A 170 -8.97 -10.63 -15.95
N ALA A 171 -8.78 -10.37 -14.65
CA ALA A 171 -8.96 -9.04 -14.05
C ALA A 171 -8.16 -7.93 -14.78
N MET A 172 -6.96 -8.25 -15.28
CA MET A 172 -6.17 -7.30 -16.08
C MET A 172 -6.86 -6.92 -17.40
N THR A 173 -7.48 -7.88 -18.08
CA THR A 173 -8.22 -7.65 -19.34
C THR A 173 -9.52 -6.86 -19.05
N GLN A 174 -10.11 -7.06 -17.87
CA GLN A 174 -11.35 -6.40 -17.45
C GLN A 174 -11.09 -5.13 -16.58
N ARG A 175 -9.86 -4.64 -16.52
CA ARG A 175 -9.45 -3.55 -15.63
C ARG A 175 -10.38 -2.34 -15.67
N THR A 176 -10.74 -1.86 -16.87
CA THR A 176 -11.62 -0.69 -17.02
C THR A 176 -13.01 -0.96 -16.45
N LEU A 177 -13.57 -2.15 -16.70
CA LEU A 177 -14.87 -2.57 -16.17
C LEU A 177 -14.85 -2.62 -14.65
N LEU A 178 -13.85 -3.28 -14.06
CA LEU A 178 -13.69 -3.41 -12.62
C LEU A 178 -13.48 -2.05 -11.95
N ARG A 179 -12.65 -1.20 -12.54
CA ARG A 179 -12.42 0.16 -12.07
C ARG A 179 -13.73 0.96 -12.00
N THR A 180 -14.54 0.89 -13.06
CA THR A 180 -15.84 1.57 -13.10
C THR A 180 -16.81 0.99 -12.07
N ALA A 181 -16.87 -0.33 -11.95
CA ALA A 181 -17.73 -1.00 -10.97
C ALA A 181 -17.35 -0.63 -9.53
N ILE A 182 -16.05 -0.58 -9.20
CA ILE A 182 -15.53 -0.15 -7.90
C ILE A 182 -15.95 1.28 -7.60
N SER A 183 -15.71 2.21 -8.55
CA SER A 183 -16.09 3.62 -8.40
C SER A 183 -17.60 3.76 -8.17
N THR A 184 -18.42 3.06 -8.95
CA THR A 184 -19.89 3.06 -8.81
C THR A 184 -20.34 2.51 -7.45
N ALA A 185 -19.77 1.39 -7.01
CA ALA A 185 -20.09 0.79 -5.71
C ALA A 185 -19.77 1.76 -4.55
N VAL A 186 -18.61 2.41 -4.60
CA VAL A 186 -18.20 3.38 -3.58
C VAL A 186 -19.08 4.63 -3.63
N SER A 187 -19.49 5.10 -4.82
CA SER A 187 -20.46 6.20 -4.94
C SER A 187 -21.76 5.88 -4.19
N GLN A 188 -22.37 4.71 -4.46
CA GLN A 188 -23.59 4.25 -3.80
C GLN A 188 -23.45 4.10 -2.28
N LEU A 189 -22.26 3.75 -1.78
CA LEU A 189 -21.98 3.63 -0.35
C LEU A 189 -21.81 4.99 0.34
N SER A 190 -21.34 6.01 -0.39
CA SER A 190 -20.90 7.30 0.16
C SER A 190 -21.83 8.48 -0.19
N GLU A 191 -22.72 8.35 -1.15
CA GLU A 191 -23.66 9.42 -1.54
C GLU A 191 -24.59 9.79 -0.38
N ALA A 192 -24.61 11.06 -0.05
CA ALA A 192 -25.61 11.64 0.84
C ALA A 192 -26.99 11.66 0.12
N ASN A 193 -28.03 11.30 0.83
CA ASN A 193 -29.40 11.33 0.30
C ASN A 193 -29.87 12.76 0.14
#